data_e34c4957369b761e5d68785f013af343
#
_entry.id   e34c4957369b761e5d68785f013af343
#
_cell.length_a   1.000
_cell.length_b   1.000
_cell.length_c   1.000
_cell.angle_alpha   90.00
_cell.angle_beta   90.00
_cell.angle_gamma   90.00
#
_symmetry.space_group_name_H-M   'P 1'
#
loop_
_entity.id
_entity.type
_entity.pdbx_description
1 polymer ?
#
loop_
_entity_poly.entity_id
_entity_poly.type
_entity_poly.pdbx_seq_one_letter_code
_entity_poly.pdbx_strand_id
1 'polypeptide(L)'
;MGKNSAITSYFNGTGALYRYYNGSTGINATVSAKDEFYYNPKTSSKHYDLDDVTYVTSKFAKVGDIVYIPFTAYGTKSGQKAEGTLAIKVKQTMNFVDVHTYDYFYDSVQWAVNLDITKGTSATTFSPKQGCTRAQIVTFLWRAANSPAPRSSTNKFTDVYATTHADYMKAIIWATEQGITTGTGNGKFSPDATCTRAQIVTFLYRFKGNPAVYGSLNFSDVNKTEHAAFYNAILWAVNNKITTGYGNGIFDPNGTCNRGDAVTFLYRALA
;
A
#
# COMPACT_ATOMS: atom_id res chain seq x y z
N MET A 1 -3.26 -23.19 3.51
CA MET A 1 -3.54 -24.62 3.29
C MET A 1 -2.44 -25.20 2.47
N GLY A 2 -1.77 -26.21 2.98
CA GLY A 2 -0.55 -26.74 2.38
C GLY A 2 -0.80 -27.55 1.12
N LYS A 3 0.26 -27.65 0.38
CA LYS A 3 0.41 -28.55 -0.75
C LYS A 3 0.02 -29.96 -0.31
N ASN A 4 -1.02 -30.57 -0.79
CA ASN A 4 -1.56 -31.91 -0.53
C ASN A 4 -2.78 -31.98 0.38
N SER A 5 -3.49 -30.91 0.59
CA SER A 5 -4.77 -30.96 1.29
C SER A 5 -5.91 -31.30 0.33
N ALA A 6 -6.69 -32.29 0.67
CA ALA A 6 -7.99 -32.46 0.03
C ALA A 6 -8.99 -31.54 0.75
N ILE A 7 -9.15 -30.33 0.26
CA ILE A 7 -10.32 -29.54 0.59
C ILE A 7 -11.37 -29.85 -0.45
N THR A 8 -12.43 -30.42 -0.01
CA THR A 8 -13.61 -30.57 -0.83
C THR A 8 -14.55 -29.45 -0.45
N SER A 9 -14.79 -28.54 -1.37
CA SER A 9 -15.77 -27.48 -1.23
C SER A 9 -17.03 -27.88 -1.97
N TYR A 10 -18.16 -27.73 -1.33
CA TYR A 10 -19.47 -27.84 -1.95
C TYR A 10 -20.01 -26.45 -2.16
N PHE A 11 -20.30 -26.12 -3.41
CA PHE A 11 -20.80 -24.82 -3.79
C PHE A 11 -22.11 -24.97 -4.53
N ASN A 12 -23.16 -24.45 -3.94
CA ASN A 12 -24.49 -24.43 -4.54
C ASN A 12 -24.79 -23.04 -5.08
N GLY A 13 -24.39 -22.78 -6.30
CA GLY A 13 -24.75 -21.54 -6.97
C GLY A 13 -23.59 -20.76 -7.53
N THR A 14 -23.91 -19.61 -8.07
CA THR A 14 -22.99 -18.73 -8.76
C THR A 14 -22.43 -17.71 -7.77
N GLY A 15 -21.28 -17.95 -7.28
CA GLY A 15 -20.63 -17.00 -6.40
C GLY A 15 -19.29 -16.55 -6.92
N ALA A 16 -18.28 -16.83 -6.20
CA ALA A 16 -16.91 -16.54 -6.50
C ALA A 16 -16.19 -17.80 -6.97
N LEU A 17 -15.24 -17.61 -7.85
CA LEU A 17 -14.34 -18.67 -8.24
C LEU A 17 -13.24 -18.78 -7.19
N TYR A 18 -13.04 -19.95 -6.70
CA TYR A 18 -12.09 -20.27 -5.68
C TYR A 18 -11.04 -21.22 -6.25
N ARG A 19 -9.79 -20.91 -5.99
CA ARG A 19 -8.67 -21.74 -6.43
C ARG A 19 -7.88 -22.20 -5.22
N TYR A 20 -7.64 -23.47 -5.16
CA TYR A 20 -6.94 -24.15 -4.11
C TYR A 20 -5.75 -24.92 -4.68
N TYR A 21 -4.65 -24.88 -3.97
CA TYR A 21 -3.41 -25.55 -4.36
C TYR A 21 -3.19 -26.83 -3.60
N ASN A 22 -3.05 -27.93 -4.31
CA ASN A 22 -2.68 -29.23 -3.75
C ASN A 22 -1.34 -29.70 -4.32
N GLY A 23 -0.25 -29.08 -3.97
CA GLY A 23 1.04 -29.44 -4.55
C GLY A 23 1.22 -28.97 -5.99
N SER A 24 1.08 -29.83 -7.00
CA SER A 24 1.27 -29.49 -8.41
C SER A 24 -0.02 -29.23 -9.18
N THR A 25 -1.18 -29.52 -8.59
CA THR A 25 -2.48 -29.37 -9.26
C THR A 25 -3.35 -28.37 -8.51
N GLY A 26 -3.73 -27.28 -9.18
CA GLY A 26 -4.73 -26.35 -8.68
C GLY A 26 -6.14 -26.88 -8.92
N ILE A 27 -6.99 -26.82 -7.91
CA ILE A 27 -8.41 -27.10 -8.04
C ILE A 27 -9.16 -25.77 -8.08
N ASN A 28 -9.98 -25.59 -9.12
CA ASN A 28 -10.87 -24.46 -9.23
C ASN A 28 -12.28 -24.91 -8.81
N ALA A 29 -12.88 -24.18 -7.91
CA ALA A 29 -14.26 -24.40 -7.51
C ALA A 29 -15.03 -23.08 -7.49
N THR A 30 -16.31 -23.13 -7.82
CA THR A 30 -17.18 -21.95 -7.73
C THR A 30 -17.82 -21.92 -6.37
N VAL A 31 -17.69 -20.81 -5.65
CA VAL A 31 -18.19 -20.59 -4.29
C VAL A 31 -19.38 -19.67 -4.34
N SER A 32 -20.46 -19.99 -3.65
CA SER A 32 -21.54 -19.06 -3.34
C SER A 32 -21.51 -18.68 -1.86
N ALA A 33 -22.28 -17.66 -1.49
CA ALA A 33 -22.40 -17.24 -0.09
C ALA A 33 -22.98 -18.30 0.86
N LYS A 34 -23.47 -19.40 0.32
CA LYS A 34 -24.04 -20.54 1.07
C LYS A 34 -23.13 -21.76 1.09
N ASP A 35 -21.98 -21.68 0.45
CA ASP A 35 -21.12 -22.83 0.26
C ASP A 35 -20.22 -23.04 1.47
N GLU A 36 -20.01 -24.29 1.84
CA GLU A 36 -19.18 -24.67 2.97
C GLU A 36 -17.86 -25.24 2.50
N PHE A 37 -16.80 -24.91 3.24
CA PHE A 37 -15.49 -25.51 3.07
C PHE A 37 -15.39 -26.80 3.87
N TYR A 38 -15.03 -27.88 3.21
CA TYR A 38 -14.72 -29.13 3.89
C TYR A 38 -13.23 -29.42 3.84
N TYR A 39 -12.64 -29.49 5.00
CA TYR A 39 -11.34 -30.10 5.18
C TYR A 39 -11.52 -31.58 5.47
N ASN A 40 -10.95 -32.47 4.64
CA ASN A 40 -10.99 -33.91 4.88
C ASN A 40 -9.70 -34.38 5.56
N PRO A 41 -9.74 -34.63 6.88
CA PRO A 41 -8.56 -35.05 7.62
C PRO A 41 -8.11 -36.49 7.34
N LYS A 42 -8.95 -37.29 6.66
CA LYS A 42 -8.63 -38.72 6.40
C LYS A 42 -7.55 -38.91 5.34
N THR A 43 -7.21 -37.89 4.56
CA THR A 43 -6.26 -38.02 3.45
C THR A 43 -4.92 -37.37 3.71
N SER A 44 -4.72 -36.70 4.86
CA SER A 44 -3.46 -36.02 5.13
C SER A 44 -3.13 -35.95 6.63
N SER A 45 -1.89 -36.23 6.95
CA SER A 45 -1.30 -36.09 8.29
C SER A 45 -0.58 -34.75 8.53
N LYS A 46 -0.72 -33.78 7.63
CA LYS A 46 0.02 -32.52 7.68
C LYS A 46 -0.85 -31.36 8.14
N HIS A 47 -0.25 -30.44 8.90
CA HIS A 47 -0.78 -29.11 9.14
C HIS A 47 -0.92 -28.34 7.83
N TYR A 48 -2.01 -27.61 7.68
CA TYR A 48 -2.32 -26.83 6.51
C TYR A 48 -2.21 -25.36 6.84
N ASP A 49 -1.47 -24.68 6.01
CA ASP A 49 -1.33 -23.24 6.05
C ASP A 49 -2.43 -22.61 5.18
N LEU A 50 -3.13 -21.63 5.71
CA LEU A 50 -4.15 -20.89 4.97
C LEU A 50 -3.56 -19.89 3.96
N ASP A 51 -2.26 -19.67 4.02
CA ASP A 51 -1.56 -18.70 3.16
C ASP A 51 -1.56 -19.10 1.68
N ASP A 52 -1.78 -20.39 1.39
CA ASP A 52 -1.80 -20.90 0.02
C ASP A 52 -3.18 -20.82 -0.68
N VAL A 53 -4.18 -20.22 -0.04
CA VAL A 53 -5.52 -20.08 -0.64
C VAL A 53 -5.57 -18.87 -1.53
N THR A 54 -5.69 -19.09 -2.84
CA THR A 54 -5.96 -18.04 -3.80
C THR A 54 -7.45 -17.98 -4.13
N TYR A 55 -8.07 -16.86 -3.82
CA TYR A 55 -9.45 -16.58 -4.15
C TYR A 55 -9.52 -15.71 -5.41
N VAL A 56 -10.21 -16.22 -6.43
CA VAL A 56 -10.48 -15.45 -7.64
C VAL A 56 -11.89 -14.88 -7.52
N THR A 57 -11.97 -13.57 -7.41
CA THR A 57 -13.25 -12.87 -7.22
C THR A 57 -14.17 -13.04 -8.42
N SER A 58 -15.46 -13.18 -8.15
CA SER A 58 -16.49 -13.01 -9.17
C SER A 58 -16.52 -11.55 -9.64
N LYS A 59 -17.16 -11.29 -10.77
CA LYS A 59 -17.43 -9.92 -11.26
C LYS A 59 -18.19 -9.02 -10.28
N PHE A 60 -18.70 -9.57 -9.20
CA PHE A 60 -19.48 -8.84 -8.19
C PHE A 60 -18.66 -8.43 -6.96
N ALA A 61 -17.54 -9.09 -6.71
CA ALA A 61 -16.68 -8.73 -5.59
C ALA A 61 -15.74 -7.57 -5.98
N LYS A 62 -15.73 -6.53 -5.16
CA LYS A 62 -14.90 -5.34 -5.35
C LYS A 62 -13.67 -5.40 -4.48
N VAL A 63 -12.61 -4.73 -4.89
CA VAL A 63 -11.42 -4.53 -4.05
C VAL A 63 -11.84 -3.87 -2.73
N GLY A 64 -11.41 -4.46 -1.63
CA GLY A 64 -11.79 -4.03 -0.29
C GLY A 64 -12.92 -4.83 0.36
N ASP A 65 -13.71 -5.55 -0.42
CA ASP A 65 -14.75 -6.43 0.13
C ASP A 65 -14.13 -7.51 1.01
N ILE A 66 -14.87 -7.92 2.03
CA ILE A 66 -14.54 -9.09 2.84
C ILE A 66 -15.54 -10.19 2.50
N VAL A 67 -15.03 -11.29 1.98
CA VAL A 67 -15.81 -12.48 1.69
C VAL A 67 -15.65 -13.43 2.86
N TYR A 68 -16.77 -13.84 3.45
CA TYR A 68 -16.81 -14.78 4.57
C TYR A 68 -17.11 -16.16 4.05
N ILE A 69 -16.20 -17.11 4.28
CA ILE A 69 -16.33 -18.50 3.85
C ILE A 69 -16.43 -19.35 5.11
N PRO A 70 -17.61 -19.91 5.41
CA PRO A 70 -17.77 -20.85 6.52
C PRO A 70 -16.98 -22.13 6.23
N PHE A 71 -16.36 -22.70 7.24
CA PHE A 71 -15.70 -23.99 7.14
C PHE A 71 -15.99 -24.86 8.35
N THR A 72 -15.88 -26.16 8.12
CA THR A 72 -15.92 -27.14 9.18
C THR A 72 -14.61 -27.90 9.21
N ALA A 73 -13.96 -27.93 10.35
CA ALA A 73 -12.77 -28.74 10.60
C ALA A 73 -13.12 -29.96 11.45
N TYR A 74 -12.53 -31.09 11.12
CA TYR A 74 -12.70 -32.34 11.87
C TYR A 74 -11.39 -32.75 12.52
N GLY A 75 -11.42 -33.02 13.80
CA GLY A 75 -10.26 -33.56 14.54
C GLY A 75 -9.86 -34.94 14.03
N THR A 76 -8.60 -35.06 13.62
CA THR A 76 -8.08 -36.32 13.01
C THR A 76 -8.10 -37.54 13.93
N LYS A 77 -8.06 -37.32 15.24
CA LYS A 77 -8.03 -38.37 16.25
C LYS A 77 -9.33 -38.50 17.05
N SER A 78 -9.98 -37.38 17.31
CA SER A 78 -11.15 -37.32 18.18
C SER A 78 -12.47 -37.37 17.42
N GLY A 79 -12.46 -37.12 16.12
CA GLY A 79 -13.70 -36.94 15.33
C GLY A 79 -14.49 -35.70 15.72
N GLN A 80 -13.97 -34.86 16.62
CA GLN A 80 -14.64 -33.62 17.02
C GLN A 80 -14.76 -32.66 15.84
N LYS A 81 -15.91 -32.04 15.74
CA LYS A 81 -16.25 -31.05 14.72
C LYS A 81 -16.00 -29.64 15.30
N ALA A 82 -15.31 -28.82 14.57
CA ALA A 82 -15.20 -27.41 14.85
C ALA A 82 -15.66 -26.60 13.63
N GLU A 83 -16.49 -25.60 13.86
CA GLU A 83 -16.99 -24.71 12.80
C GLU A 83 -16.31 -23.35 12.95
N GLY A 84 -16.02 -22.73 11.81
CA GLY A 84 -15.39 -21.42 11.76
C GLY A 84 -15.76 -20.69 10.48
N THR A 85 -15.30 -19.45 10.40
CA THR A 85 -15.48 -18.63 9.21
C THR A 85 -14.14 -18.04 8.80
N LEU A 86 -13.73 -18.27 7.57
CA LEU A 86 -12.57 -17.64 6.98
C LEU A 86 -13.00 -16.31 6.36
N ALA A 87 -12.40 -15.21 6.80
CA ALA A 87 -12.59 -13.88 6.22
C ALA A 87 -11.48 -13.62 5.19
N ILE A 88 -11.85 -13.50 3.92
CA ILE A 88 -10.93 -13.21 2.83
C ILE A 88 -11.16 -11.78 2.35
N LYS A 89 -10.16 -10.91 2.54
CA LYS A 89 -10.20 -9.56 1.97
C LYS A 89 -9.82 -9.61 0.50
N VAL A 90 -10.70 -9.07 -0.34
CA VAL A 90 -10.44 -8.97 -1.78
C VAL A 90 -9.39 -7.91 -2.03
N LYS A 91 -8.29 -8.30 -2.67
CA LYS A 91 -7.21 -7.41 -3.07
C LYS A 91 -7.11 -7.35 -4.59
N GLN A 92 -6.70 -6.21 -5.13
CA GLN A 92 -6.35 -6.13 -6.55
C GLN A 92 -5.11 -7.00 -6.81
N THR A 93 -5.12 -7.73 -7.91
CA THR A 93 -3.93 -8.51 -8.30
C THR A 93 -2.79 -7.55 -8.61
N MET A 94 -1.68 -7.72 -7.93
CA MET A 94 -0.44 -6.98 -8.18
C MET A 94 0.47 -7.84 -9.06
N ASN A 95 0.69 -7.39 -10.30
CA ASN A 95 1.47 -8.13 -11.30
C ASN A 95 2.89 -7.57 -11.49
N PHE A 96 3.43 -6.89 -10.48
CA PHE A 96 4.78 -6.32 -10.56
C PHE A 96 5.82 -7.41 -10.33
N VAL A 97 6.64 -7.65 -11.35
CA VAL A 97 7.72 -8.66 -11.31
C VAL A 97 8.89 -8.24 -10.42
N ASP A 98 8.96 -6.98 -10.06
CA ASP A 98 10.00 -6.37 -9.23
C ASP A 98 9.52 -6.04 -7.80
N VAL A 99 8.39 -6.65 -7.37
CA VAL A 99 7.86 -6.54 -5.99
C VAL A 99 7.54 -7.94 -5.49
N HIS A 100 8.23 -8.37 -4.44
CA HIS A 100 8.14 -9.72 -3.92
C HIS A 100 7.54 -9.71 -2.50
N THR A 101 6.93 -10.81 -2.10
CA THR A 101 6.27 -10.94 -0.78
C THR A 101 7.22 -10.75 0.42
N TYR A 102 8.50 -10.93 0.23
CA TYR A 102 9.54 -10.71 1.25
C TYR A 102 10.07 -9.27 1.27
N ASP A 103 9.67 -8.40 0.34
CA ASP A 103 10.09 -7.00 0.32
C ASP A 103 9.39 -6.22 1.43
N TYR A 104 10.12 -5.37 2.18
CA TYR A 104 9.56 -4.57 3.28
C TYR A 104 8.43 -3.62 2.83
N PHE A 105 8.39 -3.28 1.56
CA PHE A 105 7.39 -2.40 0.94
C PHE A 105 6.23 -3.15 0.29
N TYR A 106 6.21 -4.50 0.30
CA TYR A 106 5.20 -5.31 -0.40
C TYR A 106 3.77 -4.91 -0.03
N ASP A 107 3.44 -4.91 1.26
CA ASP A 107 2.10 -4.56 1.75
C ASP A 107 1.74 -3.10 1.43
N SER A 108 2.73 -2.21 1.47
CA SER A 108 2.55 -0.79 1.14
C SER A 108 2.25 -0.58 -0.34
N VAL A 109 2.92 -1.31 -1.23
CA VAL A 109 2.64 -1.29 -2.67
C VAL A 109 1.28 -1.89 -2.95
N GLN A 110 0.94 -3.02 -2.33
CA GLN A 110 -0.37 -3.65 -2.46
C GLN A 110 -1.51 -2.72 -1.99
N TRP A 111 -1.31 -2.03 -0.87
CA TRP A 111 -2.25 -1.01 -0.39
C TRP A 111 -2.41 0.14 -1.39
N ALA A 112 -1.31 0.66 -1.91
CA ALA A 112 -1.33 1.76 -2.86
C ALA A 112 -1.98 1.38 -4.20
N VAL A 113 -1.81 0.13 -4.64
CA VAL A 113 -2.50 -0.43 -5.82
C VAL A 113 -4.00 -0.58 -5.54
N ASN A 114 -4.38 -1.15 -4.39
CA ASN A 114 -5.79 -1.35 -4.01
C ASN A 114 -6.60 -0.05 -3.95
N LEU A 115 -5.95 1.07 -3.67
CA LEU A 115 -6.57 2.40 -3.59
C LEU A 115 -6.32 3.26 -4.85
N ASP A 116 -5.84 2.67 -5.95
CA ASP A 116 -5.49 3.39 -7.18
C ASP A 116 -4.50 4.56 -6.99
N ILE A 117 -3.74 4.55 -5.88
CA ILE A 117 -2.70 5.56 -5.61
C ILE A 117 -1.57 5.43 -6.63
N THR A 118 -1.23 4.19 -7.00
CA THR A 118 -0.24 3.89 -8.02
C THR A 118 -0.68 2.76 -8.94
N LYS A 119 -0.21 2.82 -10.19
CA LYS A 119 -0.36 1.75 -11.19
C LYS A 119 0.99 1.18 -11.64
N GLY A 120 2.05 1.50 -10.89
CA GLY A 120 3.41 1.15 -11.28
C GLY A 120 4.05 2.18 -12.21
N THR A 121 5.19 1.83 -12.76
CA THR A 121 5.89 2.57 -13.85
C THR A 121 5.59 1.95 -15.20
N SER A 122 5.13 0.69 -15.19
CA SER A 122 4.55 -0.02 -16.34
C SER A 122 3.47 -0.98 -15.84
N ALA A 123 2.87 -1.74 -16.75
CA ALA A 123 1.89 -2.77 -16.41
C ALA A 123 2.45 -3.88 -15.51
N THR A 124 3.77 -4.11 -15.56
CA THR A 124 4.44 -5.21 -14.87
C THR A 124 5.59 -4.78 -13.96
N THR A 125 5.86 -3.48 -13.82
CA THR A 125 6.93 -2.96 -12.96
C THR A 125 6.45 -1.83 -12.07
N PHE A 126 6.88 -1.85 -10.81
CA PHE A 126 6.68 -0.79 -9.85
C PHE A 126 7.88 0.15 -9.76
N SER A 127 9.07 -0.37 -10.04
CA SER A 127 10.38 0.31 -9.92
C SER A 127 10.67 0.80 -8.50
N PRO A 128 10.67 -0.08 -7.47
CA PRO A 128 10.76 0.32 -6.07
C PRO A 128 12.03 1.08 -5.70
N LYS A 129 13.14 0.82 -6.41
CA LYS A 129 14.44 1.45 -6.18
C LYS A 129 14.63 2.77 -6.92
N GLN A 130 13.72 3.11 -7.84
CA GLN A 130 13.79 4.38 -8.58
C GLN A 130 13.44 5.55 -7.65
N GLY A 131 14.17 6.65 -7.75
CA GLY A 131 13.85 7.89 -7.05
C GLY A 131 12.46 8.39 -7.44
N CYS A 132 11.68 8.81 -6.46
CA CYS A 132 10.37 9.36 -6.69
C CYS A 132 10.46 10.86 -6.90
N THR A 133 9.83 11.39 -7.95
CA THR A 133 9.85 12.83 -8.19
C THR A 133 8.85 13.56 -7.27
N ARG A 134 9.04 14.86 -7.10
CA ARG A 134 8.16 15.70 -6.30
C ARG A 134 6.73 15.69 -6.84
N ALA A 135 6.57 15.72 -8.19
CA ALA A 135 5.27 15.60 -8.82
C ALA A 135 4.60 14.26 -8.54
N GLN A 136 5.35 13.16 -8.56
CA GLN A 136 4.83 11.84 -8.23
C GLN A 136 4.35 11.76 -6.78
N ILE A 137 5.11 12.32 -5.83
CA ILE A 137 4.72 12.30 -4.41
C ILE A 137 3.41 13.05 -4.17
N VAL A 138 3.27 14.27 -4.67
CA VAL A 138 2.01 15.02 -4.49
C VAL A 138 0.85 14.36 -5.22
N THR A 139 1.11 13.64 -6.32
CA THR A 139 0.10 12.86 -7.03
C THR A 139 -0.36 11.65 -6.21
N PHE A 140 0.55 10.96 -5.53
CA PHE A 140 0.18 9.89 -4.62
C PHE A 140 -0.68 10.40 -3.45
N LEU A 141 -0.33 11.53 -2.85
CA LEU A 141 -1.12 12.17 -1.80
C LEU A 141 -2.51 12.60 -2.31
N TRP A 142 -2.57 13.20 -3.48
CA TRP A 142 -3.83 13.62 -4.11
C TRP A 142 -4.76 12.42 -4.37
N ARG A 143 -4.20 11.32 -4.90
CA ARG A 143 -4.95 10.08 -5.12
C ARG A 143 -5.38 9.43 -3.80
N ALA A 144 -4.53 9.43 -2.79
CA ALA A 144 -4.88 8.96 -1.45
C ALA A 144 -6.02 9.77 -0.80
N ALA A 145 -6.19 11.03 -1.22
CA ALA A 145 -7.30 11.89 -0.85
C ALA A 145 -8.54 11.73 -1.76
N ASN A 146 -8.62 10.66 -2.58
CA ASN A 146 -9.67 10.39 -3.56
C ASN A 146 -9.71 11.40 -4.72
N SER A 147 -8.56 11.93 -5.11
CA SER A 147 -8.39 12.80 -6.29
C SER A 147 -9.36 13.99 -6.35
N PRO A 148 -9.50 14.78 -5.28
CA PRO A 148 -10.45 15.89 -5.27
C PRO A 148 -10.11 16.91 -6.34
N ALA A 149 -11.14 17.50 -6.97
CA ALA A 149 -10.93 18.56 -7.93
C ALA A 149 -10.29 19.78 -7.26
N PRO A 150 -9.22 20.35 -7.82
CA PRO A 150 -8.70 21.65 -7.35
C PRO A 150 -9.79 22.73 -7.46
N ARG A 151 -9.77 23.69 -6.55
CA ARG A 151 -10.70 24.83 -6.55
C ARG A 151 -10.40 25.83 -7.68
N SER A 152 -9.13 25.88 -8.10
CA SER A 152 -8.63 26.74 -9.16
C SER A 152 -8.04 25.90 -10.29
N SER A 153 -8.12 26.40 -11.50
CA SER A 153 -7.36 25.89 -12.65
C SER A 153 -6.01 26.57 -12.80
N THR A 154 -5.72 27.58 -11.98
CA THR A 154 -4.51 28.40 -12.12
C THR A 154 -3.32 27.71 -11.46
N ASN A 155 -2.33 27.37 -12.26
CA ASN A 155 -1.01 26.97 -11.78
C ASN A 155 -0.17 28.20 -11.42
N LYS A 156 0.40 28.21 -10.22
CA LYS A 156 1.25 29.31 -9.72
C LYS A 156 2.73 29.15 -10.04
N PHE A 157 3.14 28.00 -10.59
CA PHE A 157 4.54 27.67 -10.80
C PHE A 157 4.96 27.85 -12.25
N THR A 158 6.11 28.48 -12.45
CA THR A 158 6.63 28.80 -13.79
C THR A 158 7.26 27.60 -14.50
N ASP A 159 7.54 26.53 -13.78
CA ASP A 159 8.18 25.30 -14.27
C ASP A 159 7.23 24.10 -14.34
N VAL A 160 5.93 24.32 -14.23
CA VAL A 160 4.90 23.29 -14.38
C VAL A 160 4.07 23.61 -15.61
N TYR A 161 4.21 22.82 -16.67
CA TYR A 161 3.60 23.06 -17.97
C TYR A 161 2.48 22.06 -18.25
N ALA A 162 1.39 22.53 -18.83
CA ALA A 162 0.25 21.69 -19.21
C ALA A 162 0.61 20.66 -20.30
N THR A 163 1.64 20.92 -21.08
CA THR A 163 2.12 20.02 -22.15
C THR A 163 2.93 18.84 -21.64
N THR A 164 3.78 19.05 -20.64
CA THR A 164 4.70 18.02 -20.13
C THR A 164 4.29 17.45 -18.78
N HIS A 165 3.45 18.20 -18.03
CA HIS A 165 3.05 17.83 -16.67
C HIS A 165 1.52 17.68 -16.53
N ALA A 166 0.82 17.40 -17.64
CA ALA A 166 -0.65 17.30 -17.66
C ALA A 166 -1.18 16.34 -16.59
N ASP A 167 -0.54 15.18 -16.42
CA ASP A 167 -0.93 14.15 -15.47
C ASP A 167 -0.75 14.55 -14.00
N TYR A 168 0.11 15.54 -13.73
CA TYR A 168 0.44 16.00 -12.38
C TYR A 168 -0.19 17.35 -12.03
N MET A 169 -0.68 18.08 -13.03
CA MET A 169 -1.14 19.47 -12.89
C MET A 169 -2.19 19.61 -11.78
N LYS A 170 -3.22 18.77 -11.82
CA LYS A 170 -4.30 18.81 -10.83
C LYS A 170 -3.79 18.54 -9.42
N ALA A 171 -2.91 17.56 -9.28
CA ALA A 171 -2.33 17.19 -7.99
C ALA A 171 -1.45 18.32 -7.42
N ILE A 172 -0.65 18.98 -8.27
CA ILE A 172 0.21 20.09 -7.88
C ILE A 172 -0.62 21.30 -7.43
N ILE A 173 -1.65 21.67 -8.21
CA ILE A 173 -2.56 22.77 -7.85
C ILE A 173 -3.24 22.47 -6.52
N TRP A 174 -3.84 21.28 -6.40
CA TRP A 174 -4.50 20.85 -5.18
C TRP A 174 -3.55 20.86 -3.97
N ALA A 175 -2.34 20.30 -4.10
CA ALA A 175 -1.36 20.28 -3.01
C ALA A 175 -0.94 21.69 -2.57
N THR A 176 -0.94 22.63 -3.50
CA THR A 176 -0.68 24.06 -3.21
C THR A 176 -1.84 24.69 -2.46
N GLU A 177 -3.07 24.43 -2.88
CA GLU A 177 -4.29 24.92 -2.22
C GLU A 177 -4.45 24.39 -0.81
N GLN A 178 -4.03 23.12 -0.57
CA GLN A 178 -4.06 22.49 0.74
C GLN A 178 -2.86 22.90 1.63
N GLY A 179 -1.96 23.75 1.15
CA GLY A 179 -0.78 24.12 1.91
C GLY A 179 0.27 23.01 2.08
N ILE A 180 0.12 21.89 1.36
CA ILE A 180 1.07 20.76 1.40
C ILE A 180 2.41 21.18 0.82
N THR A 181 2.38 22.02 -0.22
CA THR A 181 3.60 22.57 -0.83
C THR A 181 3.48 24.06 -1.11
N THR A 182 4.61 24.73 -0.99
CA THR A 182 4.80 26.13 -1.42
C THR A 182 5.77 26.23 -2.59
N GLY A 183 6.21 25.09 -3.12
CA GLY A 183 7.25 24.99 -4.14
C GLY A 183 8.66 24.91 -3.55
N THR A 184 9.64 25.20 -4.38
CA THR A 184 11.09 25.18 -4.04
C THR A 184 11.71 26.59 -3.99
N GLY A 185 10.89 27.62 -4.12
CA GLY A 185 11.31 29.01 -4.20
C GLY A 185 11.29 29.57 -5.62
N ASN A 186 11.41 30.88 -5.76
CA ASN A 186 11.47 31.60 -7.05
C ASN A 186 10.32 31.24 -8.01
N GLY A 187 9.12 30.98 -7.48
CA GLY A 187 7.96 30.58 -8.30
C GLY A 187 8.05 29.20 -8.94
N LYS A 188 8.92 28.31 -8.44
CA LYS A 188 9.13 26.97 -8.97
C LYS A 188 8.56 25.89 -8.04
N PHE A 189 8.03 24.82 -8.63
CA PHE A 189 7.64 23.59 -7.94
C PHE A 189 8.72 22.51 -8.04
N SER A 190 9.51 22.51 -9.09
CA SER A 190 10.50 21.51 -9.46
C SER A 190 9.89 20.10 -9.62
N PRO A 191 8.93 19.92 -10.58
CA PRO A 191 8.13 18.69 -10.69
C PRO A 191 8.98 17.43 -10.89
N ASP A 192 10.03 17.52 -11.70
CA ASP A 192 10.89 16.40 -12.09
C ASP A 192 12.06 16.17 -11.13
N ALA A 193 12.28 17.09 -10.19
CA ALA A 193 13.32 16.93 -9.19
C ALA A 193 12.97 15.73 -8.27
N THR A 194 13.96 14.90 -7.98
CA THR A 194 13.83 13.81 -7.03
C THR A 194 13.48 14.36 -5.65
N CYS A 195 12.46 13.77 -5.03
CA CYS A 195 12.04 14.13 -3.69
C CYS A 195 13.00 13.56 -2.65
N THR A 196 13.42 14.37 -1.69
CA THR A 196 14.24 13.88 -0.58
C THR A 196 13.37 13.27 0.51
N ARG A 197 14.00 12.49 1.40
CA ARG A 197 13.34 11.89 2.56
C ARG A 197 12.73 12.93 3.49
N ALA A 198 13.41 14.04 3.73
CA ALA A 198 12.87 15.15 4.52
C ALA A 198 11.66 15.82 3.82
N GLN A 199 11.69 15.93 2.50
CA GLN A 199 10.59 16.53 1.75
C GLN A 199 9.32 15.69 1.79
N ILE A 200 9.42 14.36 1.63
CA ILE A 200 8.22 13.52 1.66
C ILE A 200 7.56 13.51 3.04
N VAL A 201 8.33 13.40 4.12
CA VAL A 201 7.73 13.46 5.46
C VAL A 201 7.14 14.84 5.76
N THR A 202 7.68 15.89 5.14
CA THR A 202 7.12 17.26 5.22
C THR A 202 5.79 17.37 4.48
N PHE A 203 5.67 16.77 3.31
CA PHE A 203 4.40 16.73 2.59
C PHE A 203 3.34 15.96 3.37
N LEU A 204 3.69 14.82 3.95
CA LEU A 204 2.79 14.03 4.80
C LEU A 204 2.38 14.78 6.07
N TYR A 205 3.32 15.41 6.75
CA TYR A 205 3.08 16.22 7.94
C TYR A 205 2.09 17.36 7.66
N ARG A 206 2.30 18.09 6.57
CA ARG A 206 1.41 19.16 6.13
C ARG A 206 0.04 18.63 5.68
N PHE A 207 0.01 17.50 4.99
CA PHE A 207 -1.24 16.81 4.62
C PHE A 207 -2.07 16.44 5.85
N LYS A 208 -1.43 16.08 6.96
CA LYS A 208 -2.10 15.81 8.25
C LYS A 208 -2.42 17.09 9.05
N GLY A 209 -2.22 18.27 8.49
CA GLY A 209 -2.58 19.54 9.12
C GLY A 209 -1.54 20.08 10.12
N ASN A 210 -0.28 19.68 9.99
CA ASN A 210 0.82 20.12 10.86
C ASN A 210 0.52 19.86 12.35
N PRO A 211 0.24 18.62 12.76
CA PRO A 211 -0.08 18.34 14.16
C PRO A 211 1.06 18.73 15.11
N ALA A 212 0.73 19.10 16.34
CA ALA A 212 1.75 19.41 17.34
C ALA A 212 2.69 18.23 17.57
N VAL A 213 3.97 18.51 17.74
CA VAL A 213 5.01 17.50 18.00
C VAL A 213 5.70 17.80 19.33
N TYR A 214 6.09 16.73 20.04
CA TYR A 214 6.76 16.80 21.33
C TYR A 214 7.98 15.89 21.33
N GLY A 215 8.98 16.25 22.12
CA GLY A 215 10.23 15.51 22.23
C GLY A 215 11.34 16.03 21.32
N SER A 216 12.33 15.20 21.09
CA SER A 216 13.50 15.51 20.27
C SER A 216 13.90 14.32 19.41
N LEU A 217 14.64 14.61 18.34
CA LEU A 217 15.23 13.60 17.48
C LEU A 217 16.59 13.17 18.01
N ASN A 218 16.89 11.87 17.84
CA ASN A 218 18.19 11.29 18.18
C ASN A 218 18.99 10.90 16.92
N PHE A 219 18.77 11.60 15.80
CA PHE A 219 19.56 11.42 14.59
C PHE A 219 20.77 12.33 14.60
N SER A 220 21.95 11.81 14.32
CA SER A 220 23.19 12.58 14.29
C SER A 220 23.29 13.51 13.09
N ASP A 221 22.54 13.22 12.03
CA ASP A 221 22.47 13.95 10.78
C ASP A 221 21.25 14.89 10.66
N VAL A 222 20.49 15.09 11.74
CA VAL A 222 19.35 16.02 11.78
C VAL A 222 19.53 17.02 12.91
N ASN A 223 19.89 18.22 12.57
CA ASN A 223 20.08 19.35 13.50
C ASN A 223 18.85 20.27 13.45
N LYS A 224 18.34 20.67 14.60
CA LYS A 224 17.14 21.53 14.70
C LYS A 224 17.34 22.91 14.03
N THR A 225 18.52 23.44 14.07
CA THR A 225 18.84 24.75 13.48
C THR A 225 19.03 24.65 11.98
N GLU A 226 19.85 23.72 11.53
CA GLU A 226 20.17 23.51 10.10
C GLU A 226 18.98 22.95 9.31
N HIS A 227 18.18 22.12 9.95
CA HIS A 227 17.02 21.46 9.34
C HIS A 227 15.68 22.05 9.84
N ALA A 228 15.66 23.32 10.27
CA ALA A 228 14.48 23.95 10.88
C ALA A 228 13.19 23.75 10.04
N ALA A 229 13.30 23.81 8.72
CA ALA A 229 12.17 23.63 7.80
C ALA A 229 11.56 22.21 7.81
N PHE A 230 12.31 21.19 8.24
CA PHE A 230 11.94 19.78 8.19
C PHE A 230 11.88 19.13 9.56
N TYR A 231 12.47 19.73 10.57
CA TYR A 231 12.67 19.12 11.89
C TYR A 231 11.37 18.59 12.51
N ASN A 232 10.34 19.44 12.55
CA ASN A 232 9.05 19.04 13.12
C ASN A 232 8.36 17.92 12.31
N ALA A 233 8.51 17.94 10.99
CA ALA A 233 7.96 16.89 10.13
C ALA A 233 8.68 15.55 10.34
N ILE A 234 10.01 15.57 10.49
CA ILE A 234 10.80 14.37 10.80
C ILE A 234 10.43 13.85 12.19
N LEU A 235 10.35 14.73 13.20
CA LEU A 235 9.95 14.35 14.56
C LEU A 235 8.54 13.75 14.59
N TRP A 236 7.59 14.35 13.87
CA TRP A 236 6.25 13.78 13.70
C TRP A 236 6.28 12.39 13.08
N ALA A 237 7.04 12.21 12.01
CA ALA A 237 7.14 10.94 11.31
C ALA A 237 7.73 9.83 12.19
N VAL A 238 8.70 10.16 13.04
CA VAL A 238 9.28 9.24 14.03
C VAL A 238 8.27 8.91 15.13
N ASN A 239 7.63 9.92 15.72
CA ASN A 239 6.66 9.74 16.79
C ASN A 239 5.46 8.87 16.36
N ASN A 240 5.08 8.95 15.08
CA ASN A 240 3.99 8.16 14.50
C ASN A 240 4.48 6.86 13.82
N LYS A 241 5.74 6.45 14.03
CA LYS A 241 6.31 5.22 13.48
C LYS A 241 6.28 5.11 11.96
N ILE A 242 6.18 6.25 11.27
CA ILE A 242 6.22 6.30 9.80
C ILE A 242 7.63 5.94 9.32
N THR A 243 8.63 6.37 10.06
CA THR A 243 10.04 6.04 9.81
C THR A 243 10.82 5.87 11.12
N THR A 244 11.87 5.06 11.07
CA THR A 244 12.86 4.91 12.14
C THR A 244 14.25 5.35 11.67
N GLY A 245 14.34 5.95 10.48
CA GLY A 245 15.61 6.19 9.81
C GLY A 245 16.20 4.92 9.17
N TYR A 246 17.47 4.96 8.86
CA TYR A 246 18.22 3.81 8.30
C TYR A 246 18.89 2.93 9.39
N GLY A 247 18.68 3.23 10.66
CA GLY A 247 19.45 2.67 11.77
C GLY A 247 20.68 3.51 12.09
N ASN A 248 21.41 3.10 13.14
CA ASN A 248 22.64 3.76 13.63
C ASN A 248 22.52 5.29 13.84
N GLY A 249 21.30 5.75 14.16
CA GLY A 249 21.05 7.18 14.40
C GLY A 249 21.11 8.07 13.15
N ILE A 250 20.87 7.51 11.96
CA ILE A 250 20.86 8.22 10.68
C ILE A 250 19.44 8.27 10.10
N PHE A 251 19.00 9.46 9.73
CA PHE A 251 17.75 9.69 8.99
C PHE A 251 17.95 9.87 7.50
N ASP A 252 19.06 10.49 7.10
CA ASP A 252 19.41 10.91 5.75
C ASP A 252 18.40 11.89 5.14
N PRO A 253 18.29 13.13 5.71
CA PRO A 253 17.25 14.09 5.31
C PRO A 253 17.34 14.49 3.82
N ASN A 254 18.54 14.54 3.28
CA ASN A 254 18.82 14.93 1.89
C ASN A 254 18.89 13.73 0.93
N GLY A 255 18.84 12.53 1.45
CA GLY A 255 18.86 11.31 0.66
C GLY A 255 17.62 11.19 -0.23
N THR A 256 17.82 10.57 -1.38
CA THR A 256 16.73 10.28 -2.32
C THR A 256 15.67 9.40 -1.68
N CYS A 257 14.40 9.82 -1.75
CA CYS A 257 13.29 8.96 -1.40
C CYS A 257 12.93 8.09 -2.63
N ASN A 258 13.21 6.81 -2.56
CA ASN A 258 12.81 5.89 -3.62
C ASN A 258 11.31 5.56 -3.56
N ARG A 259 10.77 4.94 -4.62
CA ARG A 259 9.33 4.68 -4.72
C ARG A 259 8.83 3.68 -3.67
N GLY A 260 9.65 2.69 -3.31
CA GLY A 260 9.35 1.75 -2.23
C GLY A 260 9.23 2.44 -0.87
N ASP A 261 10.19 3.33 -0.54
CA ASP A 261 10.14 4.15 0.67
C ASP A 261 8.94 5.10 0.65
N ALA A 262 8.70 5.76 -0.49
CA ALA A 262 7.61 6.71 -0.64
C ALA A 262 6.25 6.09 -0.32
N VAL A 263 5.91 4.96 -0.93
CA VAL A 263 4.62 4.29 -0.64
C VAL A 263 4.59 3.71 0.77
N THR A 264 5.73 3.32 1.34
CA THR A 264 5.81 2.83 2.73
C THR A 264 5.52 3.95 3.72
N PHE A 265 6.04 5.16 3.48
CA PHE A 265 5.74 6.32 4.32
C PHE A 265 4.27 6.73 4.20
N LEU A 266 3.71 6.72 2.98
CA LEU A 266 2.29 6.98 2.77
C LEU A 266 1.43 5.94 3.50
N TYR A 267 1.71 4.66 3.32
CA TYR A 267 0.99 3.57 3.97
C TYR A 267 0.96 3.72 5.48
N ARG A 268 2.12 3.90 6.10
CA ARG A 268 2.23 4.05 7.56
C ARG A 268 1.57 5.31 8.10
N ALA A 269 1.45 6.35 7.28
CA ALA A 269 0.81 7.60 7.66
C ALA A 269 -0.71 7.60 7.46
N LEU A 270 -1.24 6.79 6.52
CA LEU A 270 -2.61 6.96 6.01
C LEU A 270 -3.50 5.71 6.16
N ALA A 271 -2.92 4.51 6.34
CA ALA A 271 -3.65 3.24 6.46
C ALA A 271 -4.21 2.97 7.85
#